data_145255dfbe0921e282db01195c0668a8
#
_entry.id   145255dfbe0921e282db01195c0668a8
#
_cell.length_a   1.000
_cell.length_b   1.000
_cell.length_c   1.000
_cell.angle_alpha   90.00
_cell.angle_beta   90.00
_cell.angle_gamma   90.00
#
_symmetry.space_group_name_H-M   'P 1'
#
loop_
_entity.id
_entity.type
_entity.pdbx_description
1 polymer ?
#
loop_
_entity_poly.entity_id
_entity_poly.type
_entity_poly.pdbx_seq_one_letter_code
_entity_poly.pdbx_strand_id
1 'polypeptide(L)'
;MAIVEGFKRGATIEDPDIYDLNQWSSKTDHQDMLFVYQNLNKGSRNHMRSFYGQIISSGGTYTVQFITQAELDAIIHSPKETGSWW
;
A
#
# COMPACT_ATOMS: atom_id res chain seq x y z
N MET A 1 7.13 -14.32 -15.72
CA MET A 1 8.41 -14.63 -15.09
C MET A 1 8.26 -14.69 -13.58
N ALA A 2 9.06 -15.51 -12.90
CA ALA A 2 8.98 -15.73 -11.46
C ALA A 2 9.15 -14.44 -10.64
N ILE A 3 10.04 -13.54 -11.08
CA ILE A 3 10.30 -12.26 -10.38
C ILE A 3 9.04 -11.39 -10.41
N VAL A 4 8.39 -11.25 -11.56
CA VAL A 4 7.15 -10.46 -11.69
C VAL A 4 6.07 -11.03 -10.80
N GLU A 5 5.93 -12.36 -10.77
CA GLU A 5 4.94 -13.02 -9.92
C GLU A 5 5.20 -12.76 -8.44
N GLY A 6 6.46 -12.76 -8.02
CA GLY A 6 6.83 -12.44 -6.64
C GLY A 6 6.41 -11.03 -6.26
N PHE A 7 6.65 -10.05 -7.12
CA PHE A 7 6.24 -8.66 -6.88
C PHE A 7 4.73 -8.51 -6.87
N LYS A 8 4.01 -9.23 -7.75
CA LYS A 8 2.54 -9.24 -7.76
C LYS A 8 1.99 -9.82 -6.47
N ARG A 9 2.59 -10.88 -5.93
CA ARG A 9 2.19 -11.44 -4.64
C ARG A 9 2.38 -10.43 -3.52
N GLY A 10 3.50 -9.70 -3.52
CA GLY A 10 3.74 -8.63 -2.55
C GLY A 10 2.67 -7.55 -2.63
N ALA A 11 2.36 -7.07 -3.83
CA ALA A 11 1.31 -6.07 -4.04
C ALA A 11 -0.05 -6.59 -3.59
N THR A 12 -0.34 -7.87 -3.85
CA THR A 12 -1.60 -8.51 -3.46
C THR A 12 -1.76 -8.58 -1.93
N ILE A 13 -0.65 -8.64 -1.19
CA ILE A 13 -0.66 -8.59 0.27
C ILE A 13 -0.90 -7.17 0.77
N GLU A 14 -0.22 -6.18 0.18
CA GLU A 14 -0.33 -4.78 0.62
C GLU A 14 -1.71 -4.18 0.32
N ASP A 15 -2.33 -4.58 -0.77
CA ASP A 15 -3.64 -4.09 -1.20
C ASP A 15 -4.71 -4.25 -0.10
N PRO A 16 -5.01 -5.48 0.39
CA PRO A 16 -5.97 -5.62 1.47
C PRO A 16 -5.51 -5.00 2.79
N ASP A 17 -4.22 -4.95 3.06
CA ASP A 17 -3.70 -4.29 4.27
C ASP A 17 -4.04 -2.80 4.25
N ILE A 18 -3.82 -2.13 3.11
CA ILE A 18 -4.15 -0.72 2.95
C ILE A 18 -5.66 -0.52 3.11
N TYR A 19 -6.45 -1.38 2.48
CA TYR A 19 -7.91 -1.32 2.57
C TYR A 19 -8.37 -1.44 4.02
N ASP A 20 -7.89 -2.44 4.74
CA ASP A 20 -8.27 -2.69 6.14
C ASP A 20 -7.83 -1.53 7.04
N LEU A 21 -6.62 -1.05 6.87
CA LEU A 21 -6.09 0.04 7.69
C LEU A 21 -6.85 1.33 7.44
N ASN A 22 -7.29 1.59 6.19
CA ASN A 22 -8.15 2.72 5.89
C ASN A 22 -9.50 2.59 6.62
N GLN A 23 -10.09 1.39 6.62
CA GLN A 23 -11.36 1.15 7.30
C GLN A 23 -11.22 1.33 8.81
N TRP A 24 -10.19 0.74 9.41
CA TRP A 24 -9.98 0.83 10.86
C TRP A 24 -9.70 2.28 11.27
N SER A 25 -8.91 3.02 10.49
CA SER A 25 -8.62 4.42 10.76
C SER A 25 -9.87 5.28 10.74
N SER A 26 -10.81 4.98 9.85
CA SER A 26 -12.06 5.74 9.74
C SER A 26 -13.05 5.43 10.85
N LYS A 27 -12.88 4.30 11.54
CA LYS A 27 -13.84 3.81 12.56
C LYS A 27 -13.37 4.05 13.97
N THR A 28 -12.07 4.18 14.22
CA THR A 28 -11.57 4.36 15.58
C THR A 28 -11.73 5.80 16.03
N ASP A 29 -12.10 5.98 17.32
CA ASP A 29 -12.12 7.28 17.98
C ASP A 29 -10.98 7.40 19.01
N HIS A 30 -10.08 6.42 19.04
CA HIS A 30 -8.91 6.42 19.91
C HIS A 30 -7.71 7.00 19.15
N GLN A 31 -7.17 8.12 19.62
CA GLN A 31 -6.08 8.82 18.95
C GLN A 31 -4.80 7.98 18.83
N ASP A 32 -4.49 7.21 19.87
CA ASP A 32 -3.31 6.35 19.86
C ASP A 32 -3.44 5.21 18.84
N MET A 33 -4.62 4.64 18.70
CA MET A 33 -4.88 3.60 17.71
C MET A 33 -4.85 4.18 16.30
N LEU A 34 -5.40 5.37 16.10
CA LEU A 34 -5.35 6.05 14.82
C LEU A 34 -3.90 6.29 14.40
N PHE A 35 -3.06 6.73 15.33
CA PHE A 35 -1.64 6.95 15.07
C PHE A 35 -0.97 5.66 14.60
N VAL A 36 -1.23 4.53 15.29
CA VAL A 36 -0.68 3.22 14.92
C VAL A 36 -1.15 2.80 13.53
N TYR A 37 -2.45 2.90 13.26
CA TYR A 37 -3.00 2.50 11.96
C TYR A 37 -2.44 3.34 10.81
N GLN A 38 -2.31 4.64 11.02
CA GLN A 38 -1.78 5.52 9.99
C GLN A 38 -0.31 5.24 9.69
N ASN A 39 0.48 4.92 10.72
CA ASN A 39 1.89 4.56 10.52
C ASN A 39 2.05 3.22 9.83
N LEU A 40 1.25 2.21 10.20
CA LEU A 40 1.25 0.93 9.50
C LEU A 40 0.82 1.10 8.05
N ASN A 41 -0.20 1.92 7.80
CA ASN A 41 -0.69 2.17 6.46
C ASN A 41 0.35 2.89 5.60
N LYS A 42 1.10 3.82 6.20
CA LYS A 42 2.21 4.49 5.51
C LYS A 42 3.26 3.48 5.06
N GLY A 43 3.59 2.52 5.94
CA GLY A 43 4.51 1.44 5.58
C GLY A 43 3.97 0.60 4.42
N SER A 44 2.70 0.24 4.48
CA SER A 44 2.06 -0.54 3.42
C SER A 44 2.02 0.22 2.10
N ARG A 45 1.74 1.53 2.13
CA ARG A 45 1.77 2.35 0.92
C ARG A 45 3.17 2.40 0.32
N ASN A 46 4.21 2.53 1.16
CA ASN A 46 5.60 2.52 0.68
C ASN A 46 5.96 1.17 0.04
N HIS A 47 5.52 0.07 0.66
CA HIS A 47 5.72 -1.26 0.08
C HIS A 47 5.00 -1.39 -1.26
N MET A 48 3.77 -0.88 -1.35
CA MET A 48 3.00 -0.92 -2.60
C MET A 48 3.72 -0.13 -3.70
N ARG A 49 4.26 1.04 -3.39
CA ARG A 49 5.04 1.82 -4.36
C ARG A 49 6.23 1.02 -4.90
N SER A 50 6.93 0.33 -4.01
CA SER A 50 8.08 -0.49 -4.39
C SER A 50 7.66 -1.66 -5.27
N PHE A 51 6.67 -2.44 -4.84
CA PHE A 51 6.21 -3.61 -5.60
C PHE A 51 5.64 -3.19 -6.96
N TYR A 52 4.81 -2.15 -6.99
CA TYR A 52 4.21 -1.68 -8.23
C TYR A 52 5.29 -1.21 -9.21
N GLY A 53 6.26 -0.45 -8.73
CA GLY A 53 7.39 0.02 -9.56
C GLY A 53 8.15 -1.15 -10.18
N GLN A 54 8.40 -2.20 -9.40
CA GLN A 54 9.10 -3.39 -9.90
C GLN A 54 8.25 -4.15 -10.92
N ILE A 55 6.95 -4.27 -10.68
CA ILE A 55 6.03 -4.93 -11.62
C ILE A 55 6.07 -4.22 -12.98
N ILE A 56 5.92 -2.89 -12.98
CA ILE A 56 5.92 -2.10 -14.20
C ILE A 56 7.26 -2.16 -14.90
N SER A 57 8.37 -2.04 -14.15
CA SER A 57 9.73 -2.13 -14.71
C SER A 57 10.00 -3.48 -15.37
N SER A 58 9.35 -4.53 -14.89
CA SER A 58 9.49 -5.87 -15.44
C SER A 58 8.51 -6.17 -16.58
N GLY A 59 7.74 -5.18 -17.01
CA GLY A 59 6.76 -5.33 -18.10
C GLY A 59 5.44 -5.95 -17.68
N GLY A 60 5.19 -6.08 -16.37
CA GLY A 60 3.94 -6.62 -15.85
C GLY A 60 2.91 -5.53 -15.55
N THR A 61 1.75 -5.96 -15.08
CA THR A 61 0.68 -5.06 -14.64
C THR A 61 0.10 -5.58 -13.32
N TYR A 62 -0.55 -4.70 -12.58
CA TYR A 62 -1.23 -5.08 -11.34
C TYR A 62 -2.67 -4.59 -11.38
N THR A 63 -3.59 -5.48 -11.05
CA THR A 63 -5.02 -5.17 -10.94
C THR A 63 -5.40 -5.09 -9.47
N VAL A 64 -6.00 -3.97 -9.07
CA VAL A 64 -6.43 -3.75 -7.68
C VAL A 64 -7.43 -4.82 -7.25
N GLN A 65 -7.35 -5.23 -5.98
CA GLN A 65 -8.20 -6.28 -5.41
C GLN A 65 -9.23 -5.68 -4.44
N PHE A 66 -8.80 -4.84 -3.51
CA PHE A 66 -9.64 -4.24 -2.47
C PHE A 66 -9.63 -2.72 -2.53
N ILE A 67 -8.45 -2.11 -2.72
CA ILE A 67 -8.38 -0.66 -2.91
C ILE A 67 -8.91 -0.32 -4.30
N THR A 68 -9.31 0.94 -4.49
CA THR A 68 -9.77 1.39 -5.82
C THR A 68 -8.58 1.73 -6.70
N GLN A 69 -8.80 1.78 -8.01
CA GLN A 69 -7.77 2.22 -8.95
C GLN A 69 -7.34 3.66 -8.64
N ALA A 70 -8.28 4.53 -8.26
CA ALA A 70 -7.98 5.91 -7.89
C ALA A 70 -7.05 5.96 -6.66
N GLU A 71 -7.29 5.08 -5.67
CA GLU A 71 -6.43 4.99 -4.50
C GLU A 71 -5.02 4.52 -4.88
N LEU A 72 -4.92 3.50 -5.72
CA LEU A 72 -3.61 3.04 -6.20
C LEU A 72 -2.88 4.16 -6.94
N ASP A 73 -3.57 4.85 -7.86
CA ASP A 73 -2.99 5.94 -8.63
C ASP A 73 -2.45 7.05 -7.70
N ALA A 74 -3.21 7.40 -6.67
CA ALA A 74 -2.77 8.39 -5.69
C ALA A 74 -1.50 7.95 -4.95
N ILE A 75 -1.42 6.66 -4.59
CA ILE A 75 -0.26 6.11 -3.90
C ILE A 75 0.98 6.15 -4.78
N ILE A 76 0.88 5.65 -6.01
CA ILE A 76 2.05 5.53 -6.89
C ILE A 76 2.51 6.86 -7.46
N HIS A 77 1.64 7.87 -7.53
CA HIS A 77 2.01 9.22 -7.98
C HIS A 77 2.53 10.10 -6.86
N SER A 78 2.52 9.61 -5.62
CA SER A 78 3.06 10.30 -4.46
C SER A 78 4.45 9.74 -4.14
N PRO A 79 5.38 10.58 -3.64
CA PRO A 79 6.71 10.10 -3.27
C PRO A 79 6.64 9.20 -2.04
N LYS A 80 7.70 8.45 -1.81
CA LYS A 80 7.86 7.64 -0.61
C LYS A 80 7.61 8.52 0.62
N GLU A 81 6.79 8.00 1.52
CA GLU A 81 6.45 8.71 2.75
C GLU A 81 7.49 8.42 3.82
N THR A 82 7.85 9.46 4.55
CA THR A 82 8.78 9.36 5.67
C THR A 82 8.09 9.83 6.94
N GLY A 83 8.65 9.50 8.08
CA GLY A 83 8.07 9.89 9.34
C GLY A 83 9.07 9.79 10.45
N SER A 84 8.84 10.56 11.51
CA SER A 84 9.76 10.64 12.63
C SER A 84 9.56 9.55 13.67
N TRP A 85 8.55 8.72 13.50
CA TRP A 85 8.22 7.72 14.51
C TRP A 85 9.08 6.45 14.40
N TRP A 86 9.70 6.22 13.24
CA TRP A 86 10.63 5.10 13.07
C TRP A 86 12.11 5.57 13.16
#